data_6070fc63b000b99322bf6a476be1273c
#
_entry.id   6070fc63b000b99322bf6a476be1273c
#
_cell.length_a   1.000
_cell.length_b   1.000
_cell.length_c   1.000
_cell.angle_alpha   90.00
_cell.angle_beta   90.00
_cell.angle_gamma   90.00
#
_symmetry.space_group_name_H-M   'P 1'
#
loop_
_entity.id
_entity.type
_entity.pdbx_description
1 polymer ?
#
loop_
_entity_poly.entity_id
_entity_poly.type
_entity_poly.pdbx_seq_one_letter_code
_entity_poly.pdbx_strand_id
1 'polypeptide(L)'
;EEGTVMTIQEKLPPLAFYPELPGEAVLGHQVSPETGDLTLAPLRLSRDAHFHTAFCGDTGYGKSVAAVRMAYETTLHWKLKTIVLDFGTGWRQLLNAPGLAGHVEIRQLSPGGVRPLRWNPLQIGRNLLPEVQWRAFSDIFGTIAQLGQKRQIHELREILRRVYLSAGVLVDDPECPNDP
;
A
#
# COMPACT_ATOMS: atom_id res chain seq x y z
N GLU A 1 -23.26 33.13 25.67
CA GLU A 1 -23.23 32.64 24.27
C GLU A 1 -22.96 31.13 24.33
N GLU A 2 -24.05 30.34 24.32
CA GLU A 2 -23.94 28.88 24.19
C GLU A 2 -23.60 28.56 22.74
N GLY A 3 -22.35 28.14 22.52
CA GLY A 3 -21.91 27.61 21.24
C GLY A 3 -22.61 26.30 20.95
N THR A 4 -23.58 26.31 20.05
CA THR A 4 -24.24 25.10 19.52
C THR A 4 -23.20 24.21 18.88
N VAL A 5 -22.84 23.11 19.55
CA VAL A 5 -22.01 22.07 18.95
C VAL A 5 -22.85 21.36 17.89
N MET A 6 -22.66 21.75 16.64
CA MET A 6 -23.27 21.03 15.51
C MET A 6 -22.69 19.62 15.44
N THR A 7 -23.50 18.63 15.73
CA THR A 7 -23.13 17.22 15.58
C THR A 7 -22.88 16.92 14.11
N ILE A 8 -21.81 16.19 13.81
CA ILE A 8 -21.42 15.82 12.42
C ILE A 8 -22.57 15.13 11.66
N GLN A 9 -23.48 14.46 12.37
CA GLN A 9 -24.68 13.81 11.80
C GLN A 9 -25.63 14.77 11.06
N GLU A 10 -25.69 16.04 11.45
CA GLU A 10 -26.60 17.01 10.80
C GLU A 10 -26.10 17.53 9.44
N LYS A 11 -24.84 17.26 9.10
CA LYS A 11 -24.23 17.70 7.83
C LYS A 11 -24.06 16.61 6.78
N LEU A 12 -24.27 15.35 7.14
CA LEU A 12 -24.17 14.27 6.19
C LEU A 12 -25.50 14.16 5.43
N PRO A 13 -25.50 14.12 4.09
CA PRO A 13 -26.68 13.76 3.36
C PRO A 13 -27.15 12.38 3.82
N PRO A 14 -28.47 12.11 3.83
CA PRO A 14 -28.97 10.79 4.16
C PRO A 14 -28.19 9.77 3.33
N LEU A 15 -27.69 8.71 3.97
CA LEU A 15 -26.99 7.63 3.29
C LEU A 15 -27.87 7.15 2.15
N ALA A 16 -27.53 7.56 0.94
CA ALA A 16 -28.25 7.12 -0.23
C ALA A 16 -28.08 5.60 -0.32
N PHE A 17 -29.19 4.89 -0.38
CA PHE A 17 -29.18 3.49 -0.78
C PHE A 17 -28.60 3.47 -2.19
N TYR A 18 -27.39 2.96 -2.33
CA TYR A 18 -26.83 2.74 -3.65
C TYR A 18 -27.55 1.51 -4.24
N PRO A 19 -28.37 1.67 -5.27
CA PRO A 19 -28.87 0.52 -6.00
C PRO A 19 -27.66 -0.27 -6.47
N GLU A 20 -27.82 -1.56 -6.66
CA GLU A 20 -26.78 -2.54 -7.02
C GLU A 20 -25.63 -1.91 -7.82
N LEU A 21 -24.50 -1.69 -7.15
CA LEU A 21 -23.30 -1.22 -7.83
C LEU A 21 -22.81 -2.36 -8.72
N PRO A 22 -22.62 -2.13 -10.01
CA PRO A 22 -22.08 -3.14 -10.91
C PRO A 22 -20.63 -3.43 -10.51
N GLY A 23 -20.23 -4.70 -10.52
CA GLY A 23 -18.86 -5.09 -10.24
C GLY A 23 -18.72 -6.57 -9.91
N GLU A 24 -17.50 -7.07 -10.04
CA GLU A 24 -17.18 -8.48 -9.85
C GLU A 24 -16.80 -8.81 -8.41
N ALA A 25 -16.15 -7.85 -7.71
CA ALA A 25 -15.66 -8.05 -6.35
C ALA A 25 -16.75 -7.76 -5.31
N VAL A 26 -17.10 -8.75 -4.50
CA VAL A 26 -18.14 -8.65 -3.47
C VAL A 26 -17.50 -8.40 -2.11
N LEU A 27 -17.68 -7.21 -1.54
CA LEU A 27 -17.16 -6.89 -0.20
C LEU A 27 -18.07 -7.35 0.93
N GLY A 28 -19.35 -7.38 0.72
CA GLY A 28 -20.34 -7.72 1.74
C GLY A 28 -21.75 -7.46 1.25
N HIS A 29 -22.66 -7.22 2.19
CA HIS A 29 -24.06 -6.88 1.91
C HIS A 29 -24.39 -5.53 2.54
N GLN A 30 -25.33 -4.84 1.93
CA GLN A 30 -25.82 -3.59 2.46
C GLN A 30 -26.66 -3.83 3.73
N VAL A 31 -26.62 -2.86 4.62
CA VAL A 31 -27.46 -2.85 5.83
C VAL A 31 -28.59 -1.85 5.61
N SER A 32 -29.81 -2.24 5.93
CA SER A 32 -30.96 -1.32 5.88
C SER A 32 -30.75 -0.18 6.89
N PRO A 33 -30.78 1.09 6.47
CA PRO A 33 -30.64 2.21 7.38
C PRO A 33 -31.85 2.36 8.31
N GLU A 34 -33.01 1.80 7.95
CA GLU A 34 -34.24 1.89 8.74
C GLU A 34 -34.29 0.84 9.83
N THR A 35 -33.91 -0.39 9.54
CA THR A 35 -34.04 -1.52 10.48
C THR A 35 -32.71 -1.99 11.07
N GLY A 36 -31.59 -1.63 10.46
CA GLY A 36 -30.27 -2.16 10.83
C GLY A 36 -30.01 -3.59 10.37
N ASP A 37 -30.95 -4.19 9.63
CA ASP A 37 -30.83 -5.56 9.17
C ASP A 37 -29.98 -5.68 7.90
N LEU A 38 -29.32 -6.82 7.73
CA LEU A 38 -28.62 -7.16 6.50
C LEU A 38 -29.63 -7.34 5.36
N THR A 39 -29.37 -6.65 4.26
CA THR A 39 -30.15 -6.84 3.03
C THR A 39 -29.53 -7.94 2.17
N LEU A 40 -30.28 -8.46 1.20
CA LEU A 40 -29.74 -9.39 0.20
C LEU A 40 -28.94 -8.68 -0.90
N ALA A 41 -28.91 -7.35 -0.90
CA ALA A 41 -28.19 -6.57 -1.91
C ALA A 41 -26.68 -6.59 -1.62
N PRO A 42 -25.85 -7.18 -2.50
CA PRO A 42 -24.42 -7.22 -2.32
C PRO A 42 -23.79 -5.86 -2.54
N LEU A 43 -22.81 -5.50 -1.73
CA LEU A 43 -21.91 -4.39 -2.00
C LEU A 43 -20.82 -4.87 -2.95
N ARG A 44 -20.90 -4.45 -4.20
CA ARG A 44 -19.95 -4.81 -5.25
C ARG A 44 -19.02 -3.68 -5.58
N LEU A 45 -17.81 -4.01 -6.03
CA LEU A 45 -16.84 -3.06 -6.55
C LEU A 45 -16.51 -3.38 -8.00
N SER A 46 -16.49 -2.35 -8.83
CA SER A 46 -15.98 -2.42 -10.20
C SER A 46 -14.55 -1.92 -10.24
N ARG A 47 -13.69 -2.59 -11.00
CA ARG A 47 -12.30 -2.20 -11.19
C ARG A 47 -12.16 -0.77 -11.72
N ASP A 48 -13.01 -0.40 -12.67
CA ASP A 48 -12.90 0.89 -13.37
C ASP A 48 -13.39 2.08 -12.53
N ALA A 49 -14.16 1.80 -11.47
CA ALA A 49 -14.71 2.82 -10.59
C ALA A 49 -13.98 2.92 -9.24
N HIS A 50 -12.97 2.05 -8.99
CA HIS A 50 -12.36 1.95 -7.66
C HIS A 50 -10.85 2.18 -7.70
N PHE A 51 -10.41 3.34 -7.24
CA PHE A 51 -8.99 3.71 -7.21
C PHE A 51 -8.42 3.74 -5.78
N HIS A 52 -9.21 4.20 -4.82
CA HIS A 52 -8.78 4.34 -3.43
C HIS A 52 -9.89 3.92 -2.47
N THR A 53 -9.51 3.24 -1.39
CA THR A 53 -10.45 2.82 -0.34
C THR A 53 -9.85 3.12 1.02
N ALA A 54 -10.67 3.67 1.91
CA ALA A 54 -10.34 3.84 3.32
C ALA A 54 -11.34 3.04 4.18
N PHE A 55 -10.80 2.27 5.14
CA PHE A 55 -11.59 1.56 6.13
C PHE A 55 -11.50 2.30 7.47
N CYS A 56 -12.59 2.93 7.87
CA CYS A 56 -12.68 3.71 9.11
C CYS A 56 -13.61 3.02 10.11
N GLY A 57 -13.38 3.25 11.39
CA GLY A 57 -14.18 2.70 12.49
C GLY A 57 -13.32 2.42 13.71
N ASP A 58 -13.95 2.11 14.85
CA ASP A 58 -13.26 1.80 16.09
C ASP A 58 -12.57 0.44 16.09
N THR A 59 -11.72 0.19 17.08
CA THR A 59 -11.05 -1.10 17.25
C THR A 59 -12.07 -2.21 17.46
N GLY A 60 -11.89 -3.36 16.79
CA GLY A 60 -12.80 -4.50 16.90
C GLY A 60 -13.94 -4.53 15.87
N TYR A 61 -14.21 -3.44 15.17
CA TYR A 61 -15.32 -3.35 14.19
C TYR A 61 -14.99 -3.92 12.78
N GLY A 62 -14.01 -4.78 12.68
CA GLY A 62 -13.79 -5.56 11.46
C GLY A 62 -13.06 -4.84 10.30
N LYS A 63 -12.44 -3.66 10.52
CA LYS A 63 -11.68 -2.94 9.47
C LYS A 63 -10.68 -3.83 8.73
N SER A 64 -9.87 -4.56 9.49
CA SER A 64 -8.85 -5.45 8.91
C SER A 64 -9.50 -6.63 8.17
N VAL A 65 -10.63 -7.13 8.64
CA VAL A 65 -11.38 -8.19 7.96
C VAL A 65 -11.91 -7.69 6.62
N ALA A 66 -12.48 -6.50 6.58
CA ALA A 66 -12.96 -5.88 5.36
C ALA A 66 -11.81 -5.62 4.35
N ALA A 67 -10.65 -5.13 4.85
CA ALA A 67 -9.48 -4.92 4.01
C ALA A 67 -8.92 -6.24 3.43
N VAL A 68 -8.84 -7.28 4.23
CA VAL A 68 -8.42 -8.62 3.79
C VAL A 68 -9.41 -9.18 2.76
N ARG A 69 -10.72 -9.02 2.99
CA ARG A 69 -11.76 -9.43 2.05
C ARG A 69 -11.62 -8.70 0.72
N MET A 70 -11.43 -7.38 0.77
CA MET A 70 -11.21 -6.59 -0.44
C MET A 70 -9.97 -7.06 -1.22
N ALA A 71 -8.85 -7.26 -0.56
CA ALA A 71 -7.62 -7.75 -1.20
C ALA A 71 -7.82 -9.13 -1.83
N TYR A 72 -8.55 -10.03 -1.16
CA TYR A 72 -8.90 -11.35 -1.67
C TYR A 72 -9.73 -11.24 -2.96
N GLU A 73 -10.85 -10.54 -2.91
CA GLU A 73 -11.77 -10.39 -4.03
C GLU A 73 -11.11 -9.71 -5.24
N THR A 74 -10.38 -8.61 -5.00
CA THR A 74 -9.71 -7.88 -6.09
C THR A 74 -8.58 -8.69 -6.73
N THR A 75 -7.86 -9.50 -5.95
CA THR A 75 -6.83 -10.39 -6.48
C THR A 75 -7.46 -11.49 -7.34
N LEU A 76 -8.55 -12.10 -6.90
CA LEU A 76 -9.21 -13.18 -7.65
C LEU A 76 -9.90 -12.67 -8.93
N HIS A 77 -10.68 -11.60 -8.82
CA HIS A 77 -11.52 -11.14 -9.91
C HIS A 77 -10.80 -10.19 -10.87
N TRP A 78 -10.00 -9.29 -10.33
CA TRP A 78 -9.28 -8.30 -11.16
C TRP A 78 -7.89 -8.74 -11.58
N LYS A 79 -7.40 -9.88 -11.05
CA LYS A 79 -6.05 -10.41 -11.30
C LYS A 79 -4.95 -9.41 -10.96
N LEU A 80 -5.18 -8.59 -9.93
CA LEU A 80 -4.22 -7.60 -9.48
C LEU A 80 -3.16 -8.24 -8.60
N LYS A 81 -1.92 -7.77 -8.75
CA LYS A 81 -0.86 -8.05 -7.78
C LYS A 81 -1.07 -7.14 -6.57
N THR A 82 -1.41 -7.73 -5.44
CA THR A 82 -1.62 -7.00 -4.19
C THR A 82 -0.35 -7.00 -3.34
N ILE A 83 0.08 -5.85 -2.89
CA ILE A 83 1.20 -5.68 -1.95
C ILE A 83 0.62 -5.15 -0.64
N VAL A 84 0.89 -5.87 0.45
CA VAL A 84 0.40 -5.51 1.78
C VAL A 84 1.58 -5.19 2.69
N LEU A 85 1.57 -4.01 3.29
CA LEU A 85 2.49 -3.61 4.35
C LEU A 85 1.74 -3.73 5.68
N ASP A 86 2.04 -4.80 6.44
CA ASP A 86 1.34 -5.13 7.69
C ASP A 86 2.32 -5.15 8.85
N PHE A 87 1.98 -4.43 9.92
CA PHE A 87 2.71 -4.46 11.19
C PHE A 87 2.20 -5.56 12.15
N GLY A 88 1.15 -6.29 11.72
CA GLY A 88 0.51 -7.35 12.50
C GLY A 88 0.71 -8.74 11.90
N THR A 89 -0.26 -9.59 12.16
CA THR A 89 -0.28 -10.99 11.65
C THR A 89 -1.60 -11.36 10.98
N GLY A 90 -2.57 -10.44 10.95
CA GLY A 90 -3.93 -10.70 10.50
C GLY A 90 -4.04 -11.11 9.02
N TRP A 91 -3.10 -10.68 8.19
CA TRP A 91 -3.09 -10.97 6.76
C TRP A 91 -2.64 -12.40 6.41
N ARG A 92 -2.04 -13.13 7.36
CA ARG A 92 -1.59 -14.51 7.16
C ARG A 92 -2.72 -15.48 6.81
N GLN A 93 -3.96 -15.14 7.14
CA GLN A 93 -5.13 -15.93 6.75
C GLN A 93 -5.26 -16.10 5.23
N LEU A 94 -4.73 -15.19 4.42
CA LEU A 94 -4.71 -15.32 2.96
C LEU A 94 -3.87 -16.47 2.44
N LEU A 95 -2.92 -17.02 3.23
CA LEU A 95 -2.12 -18.19 2.84
C LEU A 95 -2.99 -19.42 2.55
N ASN A 96 -4.09 -19.56 3.28
CA ASN A 96 -5.00 -20.69 3.16
C ASN A 96 -6.31 -20.32 2.44
N ALA A 97 -6.38 -19.11 1.87
CA ALA A 97 -7.59 -18.67 1.19
C ALA A 97 -7.79 -19.45 -0.12
N PRO A 98 -9.00 -19.94 -0.41
CA PRO A 98 -9.31 -20.65 -1.63
C PRO A 98 -8.92 -19.84 -2.87
N GLY A 99 -8.28 -20.46 -3.84
CA GLY A 99 -7.83 -19.80 -5.08
C GLY A 99 -6.57 -18.93 -4.93
N LEU A 100 -6.05 -18.68 -3.72
CA LEU A 100 -4.79 -17.97 -3.48
C LEU A 100 -3.68 -18.88 -2.96
N ALA A 101 -3.96 -20.14 -2.67
CA ALA A 101 -2.97 -21.10 -2.19
C ALA A 101 -1.78 -21.18 -3.17
N GLY A 102 -0.56 -20.98 -2.66
CA GLY A 102 0.66 -20.96 -3.46
C GLY A 102 0.96 -19.61 -4.18
N HIS A 103 0.05 -18.67 -4.17
CA HIS A 103 0.21 -17.34 -4.79
C HIS A 103 0.50 -16.22 -3.77
N VAL A 104 0.43 -16.53 -2.49
CA VAL A 104 0.71 -15.56 -1.41
C VAL A 104 2.14 -15.74 -0.92
N GLU A 105 2.93 -14.68 -0.96
CA GLU A 105 4.27 -14.64 -0.44
C GLU A 105 4.38 -13.69 0.74
N ILE A 106 4.91 -14.17 1.86
CA ILE A 106 5.16 -13.34 3.05
C ILE A 106 6.65 -13.09 3.17
N ARG A 107 7.02 -11.81 3.25
CA ARG A 107 8.37 -11.35 3.53
C ARG A 107 8.40 -10.60 4.86
N GLN A 108 9.40 -10.86 5.67
CA GLN A 108 9.57 -10.19 6.96
C GLN A 108 10.61 -9.08 6.83
N LEU A 109 10.31 -7.91 7.38
CA LEU A 109 11.26 -6.78 7.44
C LEU A 109 12.29 -6.94 8.57
N SER A 110 12.30 -8.09 9.24
CA SER A 110 13.24 -8.41 10.31
C SER A 110 14.43 -9.19 9.76
N PRO A 111 15.68 -8.79 10.07
CA PRO A 111 16.89 -9.50 9.62
C PRO A 111 16.96 -10.97 10.07
N GLY A 112 16.37 -11.32 11.22
CA GLY A 112 16.31 -12.68 11.76
C GLY A 112 15.08 -13.48 11.37
N GLY A 113 14.24 -12.96 10.48
CA GLY A 113 12.99 -13.62 10.06
C GLY A 113 13.23 -14.88 9.22
N VAL A 114 12.23 -15.76 9.20
CA VAL A 114 12.27 -17.03 8.42
C VAL A 114 12.40 -16.75 6.91
N ARG A 115 11.77 -15.68 6.43
CA ARG A 115 11.88 -15.21 5.04
C ARG A 115 12.10 -13.69 5.05
N PRO A 116 13.33 -13.21 5.32
CA PRO A 116 13.61 -11.79 5.35
C PRO A 116 13.42 -11.18 3.96
N LEU A 117 12.92 -9.95 3.92
CA LEU A 117 12.94 -9.15 2.70
C LEU A 117 14.41 -8.78 2.41
N ARG A 118 14.93 -9.33 1.34
CA ARG A 118 16.24 -8.95 0.81
C ARG A 118 16.02 -7.97 -0.33
N TRP A 119 16.34 -6.74 -0.06
CA TRP A 119 16.21 -5.65 -1.04
C TRP A 119 17.45 -4.75 -0.92
N ASN A 120 18.06 -4.48 -2.06
CA ASN A 120 19.18 -3.54 -2.12
C ASN A 120 18.61 -2.16 -2.53
N PRO A 121 18.59 -1.17 -1.62
CA PRO A 121 18.04 0.15 -1.93
C PRO A 121 18.91 0.93 -2.93
N LEU A 122 20.13 0.50 -3.17
CA LEU A 122 21.06 1.09 -4.15
C LEU A 122 20.99 0.44 -5.53
N GLN A 123 20.19 -0.61 -5.68
CA GLN A 123 19.98 -1.24 -6.98
C GLN A 123 19.24 -0.26 -7.90
N ILE A 124 19.81 -0.02 -9.07
CA ILE A 124 19.22 0.86 -10.07
C ILE A 124 18.04 0.13 -10.73
N GLY A 125 16.89 0.79 -10.74
CA GLY A 125 15.71 0.26 -11.43
C GLY A 125 15.87 0.30 -12.97
N ARG A 126 15.15 -0.58 -13.66
CA ARG A 126 15.12 -0.54 -15.12
C ARG A 126 14.65 0.85 -15.59
N ASN A 127 15.33 1.41 -16.57
CA ASN A 127 15.04 2.74 -17.13
C ASN A 127 15.15 3.91 -16.13
N LEU A 128 15.95 3.76 -15.07
CA LEU A 128 16.27 4.85 -14.16
C LEU A 128 17.73 5.26 -14.34
N LEU A 129 17.99 6.57 -14.37
CA LEU A 129 19.33 7.10 -14.31
C LEU A 129 19.92 6.86 -12.91
N PRO A 130 21.19 6.45 -12.80
CA PRO A 130 21.87 6.26 -11.52
C PRO A 130 21.74 7.45 -10.57
N GLU A 131 21.82 8.66 -11.11
CA GLU A 131 21.70 9.89 -10.33
C GLU A 131 20.34 10.01 -9.64
N VAL A 132 19.27 9.65 -10.31
CA VAL A 132 17.91 9.66 -9.73
C VAL A 132 17.84 8.69 -8.56
N GLN A 133 18.46 7.50 -8.70
CA GLN A 133 18.45 6.49 -7.65
C GLN A 133 19.20 6.94 -6.38
N TRP A 134 20.43 7.42 -6.50
CA TRP A 134 21.17 7.83 -5.29
C TRP A 134 20.62 9.10 -4.66
N ARG A 135 20.05 10.02 -5.44
CA ARG A 135 19.37 11.20 -4.88
C ARG A 135 18.15 10.77 -4.06
N ALA A 136 17.27 9.94 -4.64
CA ALA A 136 16.11 9.42 -3.93
C ALA A 136 16.51 8.67 -2.65
N PHE A 137 17.53 7.80 -2.75
CA PHE A 137 18.05 7.10 -1.59
C PHE A 137 18.59 8.06 -0.52
N SER A 138 19.38 9.06 -0.92
CA SER A 138 19.97 10.02 0.03
C SER A 138 18.92 10.84 0.74
N ASP A 139 17.81 11.19 0.07
CA ASP A 139 16.73 11.98 0.67
C ASP A 139 15.94 11.15 1.67
N ILE A 140 15.58 9.91 1.30
CA ILE A 140 14.89 8.98 2.20
C ILE A 140 15.77 8.63 3.40
N PHE A 141 17.03 8.25 3.15
CA PHE A 141 17.98 7.91 4.21
C PHE A 141 18.26 9.11 5.11
N GLY A 142 18.45 10.30 4.53
CA GLY A 142 18.66 11.53 5.27
C GLY A 142 17.50 11.84 6.22
N THR A 143 16.27 11.61 5.77
CA THR A 143 15.07 11.76 6.60
C THR A 143 15.02 10.74 7.74
N ILE A 144 15.27 9.47 7.45
CA ILE A 144 15.23 8.39 8.45
C ILE A 144 16.36 8.54 9.47
N ALA A 145 17.57 8.86 8.99
CA ALA A 145 18.75 9.06 9.83
C ALA A 145 18.81 10.44 10.52
N GLN A 146 17.77 11.26 10.32
CA GLN A 146 17.68 12.61 10.88
C GLN A 146 18.91 13.48 10.58
N LEU A 147 19.43 13.38 9.36
CA LEU A 147 20.53 14.22 8.91
C LEU A 147 20.02 15.67 8.73
N GLY A 148 20.17 16.48 9.77
CA GLY A 148 19.63 17.84 9.81
C GLY A 148 20.41 18.87 9.01
N GLN A 149 21.65 18.57 8.59
CA GLN A 149 22.50 19.51 7.87
C GLN A 149 22.56 19.20 6.39
N LYS A 150 22.31 20.20 5.56
CA LYS A 150 22.44 20.09 4.08
C LYS A 150 23.80 19.55 3.64
N ARG A 151 24.86 19.86 4.39
CA ARG A 151 26.22 19.39 4.15
C ARG A 151 26.31 17.86 4.27
N GLN A 152 25.69 17.25 5.27
CA GLN A 152 25.71 15.79 5.46
C GLN A 152 25.02 15.05 4.31
N ILE A 153 23.89 15.58 3.83
CA ILE A 153 23.19 15.01 2.67
C ILE A 153 24.04 15.16 1.40
N HIS A 154 24.71 16.28 1.24
CA HIS A 154 25.62 16.49 0.11
C HIS A 154 26.80 15.51 0.15
N GLU A 155 27.45 15.35 1.29
CA GLU A 155 28.55 14.40 1.48
C GLU A 155 28.10 12.96 1.21
N LEU A 156 26.90 12.57 1.69
CA LEU A 156 26.32 11.27 1.39
C LEU A 156 26.13 11.05 -0.13
N ARG A 157 25.61 12.03 -0.85
CA ARG A 157 25.44 11.97 -2.29
C ARG A 157 26.76 11.82 -3.02
N GLU A 158 27.81 12.53 -2.60
CA GLU A 158 29.13 12.41 -3.20
C GLU A 158 29.76 11.02 -2.93
N ILE A 159 29.54 10.45 -1.75
CA ILE A 159 29.98 9.09 -1.45
C ILE A 159 29.24 8.09 -2.34
N LEU A 160 27.95 8.18 -2.45
CA LEU A 160 27.15 7.30 -3.30
C LEU A 160 27.57 7.39 -4.76
N ARG A 161 27.78 8.60 -5.27
CA ARG A 161 28.28 8.83 -6.62
C ARG A 161 29.60 8.09 -6.86
N ARG A 162 30.54 8.19 -5.91
CA ARG A 162 31.84 7.49 -6.00
C ARG A 162 31.67 5.96 -5.97
N VAL A 163 30.74 5.45 -5.17
CA VAL A 163 30.43 4.01 -5.12
C VAL A 163 29.91 3.54 -6.48
N TYR A 164 28.97 4.26 -7.08
CA TYR A 164 28.46 3.89 -8.41
C TYR A 164 29.53 3.99 -9.50
N LEU A 165 30.38 5.01 -9.46
CA LEU A 165 31.50 5.12 -10.39
C LEU A 165 32.51 3.97 -10.21
N SER A 166 32.84 3.59 -8.97
CA SER A 166 33.75 2.46 -8.70
C SER A 166 33.16 1.12 -9.11
N ALA A 167 31.85 1.00 -9.15
CA ALA A 167 31.14 -0.18 -9.65
C ALA A 167 30.99 -0.20 -11.18
N GLY A 168 31.55 0.79 -11.89
CA GLY A 168 31.51 0.85 -13.36
C GLY A 168 30.19 1.41 -13.91
N VAL A 169 29.34 1.96 -13.08
CA VAL A 169 28.11 2.61 -13.49
C VAL A 169 28.41 4.03 -13.91
N LEU A 170 28.13 4.36 -15.18
CA LEU A 170 28.32 5.71 -15.70
C LEU A 170 27.17 6.61 -15.25
N VAL A 171 27.51 7.83 -14.85
CA VAL A 171 26.56 8.86 -14.41
C VAL A 171 26.04 9.58 -15.65
N ASP A 172 24.75 9.83 -15.67
CA ASP A 172 24.07 10.60 -16.72
C ASP A 172 24.15 10.00 -18.15
N ASP A 173 24.49 8.74 -18.27
CA ASP A 173 24.46 8.02 -19.52
C ASP A 173 23.18 7.16 -19.63
N PRO A 174 22.22 7.54 -20.50
CA PRO A 174 20.99 6.79 -20.67
C PRO A 174 21.21 5.40 -21.31
N GLU A 175 22.38 5.20 -21.98
CA GLU A 175 22.75 3.91 -22.56
C GLU A 175 23.54 3.03 -21.59
N CYS A 176 23.87 3.55 -20.41
CA CYS A 176 24.52 2.75 -19.39
C CYS A 176 23.62 1.57 -19.00
N PRO A 177 24.08 0.33 -19.19
CA PRO A 177 23.29 -0.83 -18.78
C PRO A 177 23.06 -0.77 -17.27
N ASN A 178 21.82 -0.59 -16.89
CA ASN A 178 21.37 -0.69 -15.50
C ASN A 178 21.34 -2.13 -15.02
N ASP A 179 22.15 -2.98 -15.57
CA ASP A 179 22.06 -4.39 -15.33
C ASP A 179 23.27 -4.98 -14.64
N PRO A 180 22.90 -5.75 -13.69
CA PRO A 180 23.59 -6.80 -13.07
C PRO A 180 23.58 -7.94 -12.94
#